data_a017c4882d91f89a98cb4fca58d8a15f
#
_entry.id   a017c4882d91f89a98cb4fca58d8a15f
#
_cell.length_a   1.000
_cell.length_b   1.000
_cell.length_c   1.000
_cell.angle_alpha   90.00
_cell.angle_beta   90.00
_cell.angle_gamma   90.00
#
_symmetry.space_group_name_H-M   'P 1'
#
loop_
_entity.id
_entity.type
_entity.pdbx_description
1 polymer ?
#
loop_
_entity_poly.entity_id
_entity_poly.type
_entity_poly.pdbx_seq_one_letter_code
_entity_poly.pdbx_strand_id
1 'polypeptide(L)'
;MDRQILANNAYNFAGTNIVFIGDSITEGVTAAVDQNGNRVSYVTYVNSYLHFANVLNHGKGGRMFGNYGGEDYSLNDDFGNVTNVNSDIIVVFAGVNDYLSASAGKRFGNADDKLSTAGYCGAVRAFMNQLQRYYSDKQIFFVMMYNVGKTSNATYSDITTQPTLNDYLDVQRKIAKEFGFHIIDLYKQGFMDCSTQESSDYYLHDGLHPNDNGNIVLGEHIPSRKFF
;
A
#
# COMPACT_ATOMS: atom_id res chain seq x y z
N MET A 1 -0.79 -19.98 -9.94
CA MET A 1 -2.23 -19.70 -10.26
C MET A 1 -2.40 -18.31 -10.82
N ASP A 2 -1.88 -17.28 -10.17
CA ASP A 2 -2.05 -15.88 -10.60
C ASP A 2 -1.41 -15.57 -11.96
N ARG A 3 -0.22 -16.10 -12.25
CA ARG A 3 0.40 -16.00 -13.59
C ARG A 3 -0.47 -16.56 -14.72
N GLN A 4 -1.17 -17.67 -14.49
CA GLN A 4 -2.06 -18.24 -15.49
C GLN A 4 -3.30 -17.38 -15.69
N ILE A 5 -3.83 -16.76 -14.64
CA ILE A 5 -4.95 -15.83 -14.73
C ILE A 5 -4.54 -14.61 -15.56
N LEU A 6 -3.38 -14.02 -15.26
CA LEU A 6 -2.87 -12.86 -16.01
C LEU A 6 -2.54 -13.19 -17.47
N ALA A 7 -1.94 -14.36 -17.74
CA ALA A 7 -1.60 -14.78 -19.09
C ALA A 7 -2.84 -15.13 -19.96
N ASN A 8 -3.91 -15.60 -19.33
CA ASN A 8 -5.14 -15.97 -20.03
C ASN A 8 -6.11 -14.79 -20.21
N ASN A 9 -5.95 -13.73 -19.42
CA ASN A 9 -6.74 -12.53 -19.55
C ASN A 9 -6.06 -11.59 -20.56
N ALA A 10 -6.59 -11.53 -21.78
CA ALA A 10 -6.14 -10.63 -22.84
C ALA A 10 -6.51 -9.15 -22.51
N TYR A 11 -6.44 -8.74 -21.25
CA TYR A 11 -6.71 -7.35 -20.87
C TYR A 11 -5.53 -6.48 -21.25
N ASN A 12 -5.81 -5.51 -22.10
CA ASN A 12 -4.84 -4.55 -22.55
C ASN A 12 -5.23 -3.17 -22.00
N PHE A 13 -4.45 -2.70 -21.04
CA PHE A 13 -4.61 -1.37 -20.46
C PHE A 13 -3.78 -0.29 -21.18
N ALA A 14 -3.39 -0.53 -22.43
CA ALA A 14 -2.56 0.40 -23.22
C ALA A 14 -3.16 1.80 -23.41
N GLY A 15 -4.45 1.98 -23.14
CA GLY A 15 -5.11 3.29 -23.13
C GLY A 15 -5.39 3.85 -21.73
N THR A 16 -4.94 3.16 -20.68
CA THR A 16 -5.28 3.47 -19.27
C THR A 16 -4.05 3.96 -18.52
N ASN A 17 -4.20 5.01 -17.73
CA ASN A 17 -3.17 5.54 -16.86
C ASN A 17 -3.41 5.07 -15.42
N ILE A 18 -2.35 4.65 -14.73
CA ILE A 18 -2.41 4.21 -13.34
C ILE A 18 -1.40 4.94 -12.46
N VAL A 19 -1.81 5.29 -11.26
CA VAL A 19 -0.92 5.82 -10.22
C VAL A 19 -0.92 4.92 -9.00
N PHE A 20 0.27 4.66 -8.48
CA PHE A 20 0.49 3.98 -7.21
C PHE A 20 0.94 4.99 -6.17
N ILE A 21 0.19 5.11 -5.10
CA ILE A 21 0.45 6.01 -3.97
C ILE A 21 0.78 5.15 -2.76
N GLY A 22 1.90 5.42 -2.10
CA GLY A 22 2.28 4.60 -0.95
C GLY A 22 3.57 5.04 -0.27
N ASP A 23 4.11 4.12 0.51
CA ASP A 23 5.32 4.30 1.30
C ASP A 23 6.55 3.62 0.63
N SER A 24 7.52 3.21 1.46
CA SER A 24 8.76 2.53 1.02
C SER A 24 8.52 1.23 0.24
N ILE A 25 7.41 0.53 0.50
CA ILE A 25 7.07 -0.70 -0.21
C ILE A 25 6.68 -0.37 -1.65
N THR A 26 5.88 0.67 -1.85
CA THR A 26 5.51 1.16 -3.18
C THR A 26 6.70 1.78 -3.91
N GLU A 27 7.53 2.56 -3.20
CA GLU A 27 8.79 3.08 -3.73
C GLU A 27 9.73 1.95 -4.20
N GLY A 28 9.72 0.80 -3.52
CA GLY A 28 10.61 -0.31 -3.78
C GLY A 28 11.99 -0.14 -3.17
N VAL A 29 12.07 0.33 -1.92
CA VAL A 29 13.35 0.70 -1.25
C VAL A 29 14.38 -0.43 -1.28
N THR A 30 13.95 -1.68 -1.14
CA THR A 30 14.83 -2.89 -1.15
C THR A 30 14.78 -3.68 -2.44
N ALA A 31 14.06 -3.18 -3.46
CA ALA A 31 13.96 -3.84 -4.75
C ALA A 31 15.27 -3.73 -5.54
N ALA A 32 15.53 -4.69 -6.42
CA ALA A 32 16.63 -4.62 -7.38
C ALA A 32 16.53 -3.35 -8.23
N VAL A 33 17.66 -2.95 -8.79
CA VAL A 33 17.75 -1.76 -9.66
C VAL A 33 18.07 -2.23 -11.08
N ASP A 34 17.32 -1.74 -12.05
CA ASP A 34 17.54 -2.05 -13.46
C ASP A 34 18.78 -1.32 -14.03
N GLN A 35 19.12 -1.61 -15.27
CA GLN A 35 20.27 -1.01 -15.95
C GLN A 35 20.16 0.52 -16.13
N ASN A 36 18.97 1.09 -15.95
CA ASN A 36 18.72 2.53 -16.04
C ASN A 36 18.69 3.22 -14.66
N GLY A 37 18.90 2.46 -13.58
CA GLY A 37 18.87 2.97 -12.22
C GLY A 37 17.47 3.01 -11.60
N ASN A 38 16.44 2.44 -12.24
CA ASN A 38 15.08 2.42 -11.70
C ASN A 38 14.86 1.20 -10.79
N ARG A 39 14.13 1.38 -9.71
CA ARG A 39 13.75 0.28 -8.81
C ARG A 39 12.73 -0.64 -9.46
N VAL A 40 12.99 -1.95 -9.40
CA VAL A 40 12.13 -3.01 -9.95
C VAL A 40 11.19 -3.49 -8.83
N SER A 41 10.27 -2.62 -8.41
CA SER A 41 9.28 -2.92 -7.37
C SER A 41 8.08 -3.70 -7.93
N TYR A 42 7.14 -4.07 -7.05
CA TYR A 42 5.89 -4.70 -7.46
C TYR A 42 5.13 -3.88 -8.52
N VAL A 43 5.26 -2.56 -8.51
CA VAL A 43 4.67 -1.65 -9.52
C VAL A 43 5.18 -1.97 -10.92
N THR A 44 6.48 -2.25 -11.05
CA THR A 44 7.10 -2.65 -12.32
C THR A 44 6.51 -3.98 -12.82
N TYR A 45 6.34 -4.95 -11.91
CA TYR A 45 5.75 -6.24 -12.27
C TYR A 45 4.26 -6.12 -12.65
N VAL A 46 3.47 -5.31 -11.94
CA VAL A 46 2.08 -5.02 -12.35
C VAL A 46 2.03 -4.52 -13.78
N ASN A 47 2.89 -3.55 -14.13
CA ASN A 47 2.92 -3.02 -15.50
C ASN A 47 3.39 -4.05 -16.53
N SER A 48 4.32 -4.92 -16.18
CA SER A 48 4.79 -5.97 -17.10
C SER A 48 3.69 -6.97 -17.49
N TYR A 49 2.66 -7.13 -16.67
CA TYR A 49 1.52 -8.01 -16.92
C TYR A 49 0.34 -7.30 -17.59
N LEU A 50 0.10 -6.03 -17.28
CA LEU A 50 -1.13 -5.34 -17.70
C LEU A 50 -0.91 -4.29 -18.80
N HIS A 51 0.32 -3.86 -19.04
CA HIS A 51 0.71 -2.96 -20.12
C HIS A 51 -0.08 -1.63 -20.12
N PHE A 52 -0.06 -0.90 -19.02
CA PHE A 52 -0.67 0.42 -18.92
C PHE A 52 0.01 1.44 -19.85
N ALA A 53 -0.76 2.43 -20.32
CA ALA A 53 -0.23 3.53 -21.13
C ALA A 53 0.80 4.35 -20.36
N ASN A 54 0.48 4.69 -19.11
CA ASN A 54 1.39 5.37 -18.20
C ASN A 54 1.24 4.79 -16.80
N VAL A 55 2.38 4.58 -16.14
CA VAL A 55 2.47 4.13 -14.75
C VAL A 55 3.26 5.16 -13.97
N LEU A 56 2.64 5.68 -12.92
CA LEU A 56 3.27 6.61 -12.00
C LEU A 56 3.43 5.95 -10.64
N ASN A 57 4.66 5.94 -10.13
CA ASN A 57 4.97 5.45 -8.80
C ASN A 57 5.25 6.66 -7.88
N HIS A 58 4.28 6.96 -7.02
CA HIS A 58 4.36 7.98 -5.98
C HIS A 58 4.61 7.38 -4.58
N GLY A 59 5.30 6.24 -4.53
CA GLY A 59 5.85 5.70 -3.28
C GLY A 59 6.95 6.60 -2.74
N LYS A 60 6.96 6.81 -1.42
CA LYS A 60 8.03 7.53 -0.70
C LYS A 60 8.22 6.90 0.67
N GLY A 61 9.44 6.50 0.99
CA GLY A 61 9.79 5.88 2.27
C GLY A 61 9.32 6.68 3.47
N GLY A 62 8.78 5.99 4.46
CA GLY A 62 8.30 6.61 5.69
C GLY A 62 6.91 7.26 5.61
N ARG A 63 6.25 7.30 4.46
CA ARG A 63 4.93 7.93 4.34
C ARG A 63 3.89 7.31 5.25
N MET A 64 3.06 8.17 5.83
CA MET A 64 1.97 7.88 6.75
C MET A 64 0.69 8.60 6.30
N PHE A 65 -0.47 8.15 6.77
CA PHE A 65 -1.71 8.94 6.60
C PHE A 65 -1.70 10.18 7.49
N GLY A 66 -1.24 10.02 8.74
CA GLY A 66 -1.20 11.08 9.73
C GLY A 66 -0.02 12.03 9.58
N ASN A 67 -0.17 13.24 10.15
CA ASN A 67 0.86 14.28 10.16
C ASN A 67 1.69 14.25 11.46
N TYR A 68 2.18 13.10 11.87
CA TYR A 68 3.02 12.97 13.08
C TYR A 68 4.46 12.53 12.78
N GLY A 69 4.79 12.30 11.51
CA GLY A 69 6.14 12.09 11.01
C GLY A 69 6.77 13.33 10.40
N GLY A 70 6.05 14.46 10.37
CA GLY A 70 6.40 15.70 9.67
C GLY A 70 5.66 15.83 8.34
N GLU A 71 5.56 17.05 7.81
CA GLU A 71 4.78 17.38 6.61
C GLU A 71 5.21 16.56 5.38
N ASP A 72 6.50 16.36 5.20
CA ASP A 72 7.06 15.61 4.07
C ASP A 72 6.65 14.12 4.05
N TYR A 73 6.16 13.60 5.16
CA TYR A 73 5.76 12.20 5.30
C TYR A 73 4.24 12.00 5.36
N SER A 74 3.46 13.05 5.43
CA SER A 74 1.99 12.96 5.46
C SER A 74 1.40 12.87 4.07
N LEU A 75 0.67 11.80 3.78
CA LEU A 75 -0.11 11.66 2.55
C LEU A 75 -1.19 12.74 2.43
N ASN A 76 -1.75 13.20 3.55
CA ASN A 76 -2.73 14.26 3.56
C ASN A 76 -2.14 15.63 3.19
N ASP A 77 -0.96 15.95 3.71
CA ASP A 77 -0.30 17.24 3.45
C ASP A 77 0.32 17.27 2.05
N ASP A 78 0.81 16.11 1.57
CA ASP A 78 1.39 15.95 0.23
C ASP A 78 0.34 15.57 -0.84
N PHE A 79 -0.95 15.65 -0.52
CA PHE A 79 -2.03 15.19 -1.39
C PHE A 79 -1.98 15.77 -2.80
N GLY A 80 -1.71 17.07 -2.91
CA GLY A 80 -1.61 17.74 -4.20
C GLY A 80 -0.50 17.19 -5.10
N ASN A 81 0.63 16.79 -4.53
CA ASN A 81 1.75 16.23 -5.27
C ASN A 81 1.49 14.79 -5.72
N VAL A 82 0.85 13.97 -4.86
CA VAL A 82 0.58 12.57 -5.19
C VAL A 82 -0.62 12.38 -6.11
N THR A 83 -1.46 13.40 -6.28
CA THR A 83 -2.68 13.33 -7.08
C THR A 83 -2.70 14.27 -8.28
N ASN A 84 -1.68 15.11 -8.46
CA ASN A 84 -1.58 16.02 -9.60
C ASN A 84 -1.19 15.27 -10.89
N VAL A 85 -1.97 14.23 -11.22
CA VAL A 85 -1.71 13.33 -12.35
C VAL A 85 -3.03 12.90 -12.98
N ASN A 86 -3.04 12.80 -14.30
CA ASN A 86 -4.19 12.26 -15.02
C ASN A 86 -4.14 10.73 -14.95
N SER A 87 -4.90 10.14 -14.02
CA SER A 87 -4.98 8.69 -13.83
C SER A 87 -6.41 8.21 -13.87
N ASP A 88 -6.61 7.02 -14.43
CA ASP A 88 -7.89 6.32 -14.52
C ASP A 88 -8.06 5.33 -13.36
N ILE A 89 -6.94 4.81 -12.87
CA ILE A 89 -6.86 3.88 -11.75
C ILE A 89 -5.90 4.42 -10.70
N ILE A 90 -6.34 4.42 -9.47
CA ILE A 90 -5.56 4.85 -8.31
C ILE A 90 -5.40 3.66 -7.37
N VAL A 91 -4.17 3.29 -7.04
CA VAL A 91 -3.84 2.23 -6.08
C VAL A 91 -3.14 2.85 -4.88
N VAL A 92 -3.69 2.66 -3.70
CA VAL A 92 -3.11 3.13 -2.45
C VAL A 92 -2.64 1.95 -1.62
N PHE A 93 -1.36 1.91 -1.30
CA PHE A 93 -0.76 0.90 -0.43
C PHE A 93 0.11 1.60 0.62
N ALA A 94 -0.48 1.91 1.77
CA ALA A 94 0.14 2.67 2.85
C ALA A 94 -0.48 2.33 4.22
N GLY A 95 0.11 2.86 5.29
CA GLY A 95 -0.41 2.78 6.66
C GLY A 95 0.42 1.91 7.60
N VAL A 96 1.40 1.16 7.09
CA VAL A 96 2.31 0.40 7.95
C VAL A 96 3.20 1.32 8.80
N ASN A 97 3.62 2.46 8.28
CA ASN A 97 4.41 3.44 9.04
C ASN A 97 3.60 4.11 10.14
N ASP A 98 2.29 4.30 9.94
CA ASP A 98 1.39 4.75 11.02
C ASP A 98 1.40 3.74 12.18
N TYR A 99 1.33 2.45 11.88
CA TYR A 99 1.42 1.37 12.87
C TYR A 99 2.79 1.30 13.56
N LEU A 100 3.88 1.43 12.80
CA LEU A 100 5.26 1.33 13.29
C LEU A 100 5.75 2.58 14.05
N SER A 101 5.02 3.69 13.97
CA SER A 101 5.38 4.92 14.68
C SER A 101 5.45 4.70 16.17
N ALA A 102 6.51 5.19 16.83
CA ALA A 102 6.72 5.04 18.28
C ALA A 102 5.58 5.57 19.14
N SER A 103 4.75 6.44 18.59
CA SER A 103 3.56 6.99 19.23
C SER A 103 2.25 6.45 18.64
N ALA A 104 2.31 5.39 17.87
CA ALA A 104 1.19 4.84 17.11
C ALA A 104 -0.06 4.61 17.97
N GLY A 105 0.07 3.90 19.08
CA GLY A 105 -1.07 3.62 19.96
C GLY A 105 -1.73 4.86 20.55
N LYS A 106 -0.98 5.92 20.82
CA LYS A 106 -1.51 7.19 21.35
C LYS A 106 -2.23 8.03 20.31
N ARG A 107 -1.95 7.79 19.03
CA ARG A 107 -2.48 8.56 17.90
C ARG A 107 -3.46 7.76 17.04
N PHE A 108 -3.87 6.60 17.51
CA PHE A 108 -4.79 5.75 16.74
C PHE A 108 -6.14 6.44 16.52
N GLY A 109 -6.74 7.00 17.57
CA GLY A 109 -8.04 7.66 17.49
C GLY A 109 -9.21 6.65 17.45
N ASN A 110 -10.37 7.13 17.03
CA ASN A 110 -11.57 6.33 16.90
C ASN A 110 -11.97 6.24 15.41
N ALA A 111 -12.40 5.07 14.95
CA ALA A 111 -12.81 4.85 13.56
C ALA A 111 -13.97 5.77 13.09
N ASP A 112 -14.70 6.36 14.02
CA ASP A 112 -15.76 7.35 13.74
C ASP A 112 -15.29 8.80 13.83
N ASP A 113 -13.98 9.03 14.11
CA ASP A 113 -13.40 10.36 14.16
C ASP A 113 -13.61 11.10 12.83
N LYS A 114 -13.85 12.40 12.96
CA LYS A 114 -13.98 13.31 11.83
C LYS A 114 -12.62 13.52 11.14
N LEU A 115 -12.66 14.24 10.03
CA LEU A 115 -11.48 14.61 9.24
C LEU A 115 -10.45 15.34 10.12
N SER A 116 -9.41 14.64 10.53
CA SER A 116 -8.31 15.16 11.32
C SER A 116 -7.04 14.37 11.05
N THR A 117 -5.95 15.05 10.75
CA THR A 117 -4.65 14.43 10.49
C THR A 117 -3.83 14.16 11.75
N ALA A 118 -4.32 14.58 12.90
CA ALA A 118 -3.64 14.40 14.20
C ALA A 118 -3.68 12.96 14.74
N GLY A 119 -4.65 12.15 14.28
CA GLY A 119 -4.79 10.75 14.64
C GLY A 119 -5.00 9.89 13.39
N TYR A 120 -4.59 8.62 13.47
CA TYR A 120 -4.63 7.70 12.31
C TYR A 120 -6.02 7.57 11.70
N CYS A 121 -7.05 7.28 12.52
CA CYS A 121 -8.41 7.06 12.02
C CYS A 121 -8.95 8.27 11.27
N GLY A 122 -8.77 9.47 11.83
CA GLY A 122 -9.17 10.72 11.18
C GLY A 122 -8.34 11.02 9.92
N ALA A 123 -7.04 10.70 9.95
CA ALA A 123 -6.15 10.92 8.82
C ALA A 123 -6.48 10.01 7.62
N VAL A 124 -6.77 8.72 7.87
CA VAL A 124 -7.25 7.79 6.83
C VAL A 124 -8.55 8.32 6.21
N ARG A 125 -9.49 8.76 7.04
CA ARG A 125 -10.77 9.33 6.57
C ARG A 125 -10.56 10.61 5.76
N ALA A 126 -9.67 11.50 6.22
CA ALA A 126 -9.34 12.73 5.51
C ALA A 126 -8.77 12.44 4.12
N PHE A 127 -7.82 11.51 4.03
CA PHE A 127 -7.19 11.13 2.78
C PHE A 127 -8.19 10.49 1.80
N MET A 128 -9.00 9.54 2.27
CA MET A 128 -10.03 8.90 1.45
C MET A 128 -11.10 9.88 0.96
N ASN A 129 -11.51 10.84 1.80
CA ASN A 129 -12.43 11.89 1.41
C ASN A 129 -11.83 12.81 0.34
N GLN A 130 -10.54 13.15 0.44
CA GLN A 130 -9.85 13.91 -0.60
C GLN A 130 -9.79 13.13 -1.91
N LEU A 131 -9.42 11.83 -1.87
CA LEU A 131 -9.39 10.97 -3.06
C LEU A 131 -10.75 10.90 -3.75
N GLN A 132 -11.83 10.69 -3.00
CA GLN A 132 -13.18 10.62 -3.58
C GLN A 132 -13.59 11.95 -4.25
N ARG A 133 -13.23 13.07 -3.66
CA ARG A 133 -13.54 14.38 -4.23
C ARG A 133 -12.73 14.69 -5.48
N TYR A 134 -11.47 14.27 -5.52
CA TYR A 134 -10.56 14.55 -6.62
C TYR A 134 -10.74 13.55 -7.78
N TYR A 135 -11.00 12.28 -7.46
CA TYR A 135 -11.13 11.17 -8.41
C TYR A 135 -12.54 10.54 -8.38
N SER A 136 -13.60 11.37 -8.37
CA SER A 136 -14.99 10.92 -8.17
C SER A 136 -15.50 9.96 -9.23
N ASP A 137 -14.89 9.94 -10.41
CA ASP A 137 -15.24 9.11 -11.57
C ASP A 137 -14.20 8.01 -11.87
N LYS A 138 -13.23 7.82 -10.98
CA LYS A 138 -12.10 6.91 -11.18
C LYS A 138 -12.21 5.67 -10.30
N GLN A 139 -11.48 4.62 -10.68
CA GLN A 139 -11.37 3.41 -9.87
C GLN A 139 -10.29 3.58 -8.81
N ILE A 140 -10.67 3.43 -7.54
CA ILE A 140 -9.75 3.58 -6.40
C ILE A 140 -9.66 2.25 -5.66
N PHE A 141 -8.42 1.76 -5.52
CA PHE A 141 -8.09 0.51 -4.85
C PHE A 141 -7.25 0.79 -3.62
N PHE A 142 -7.64 0.21 -2.49
CA PHE A 142 -6.84 0.18 -1.27
C PHE A 142 -6.28 -1.22 -1.06
N VAL A 143 -4.95 -1.32 -1.01
CA VAL A 143 -4.23 -2.56 -0.70
C VAL A 143 -3.96 -2.58 0.80
N MET A 144 -4.54 -3.58 1.48
CA MET A 144 -4.26 -3.84 2.90
C MET A 144 -2.96 -4.60 3.03
N MET A 145 -2.12 -4.16 3.97
CA MET A 145 -0.82 -4.75 4.24
C MET A 145 -0.91 -6.27 4.43
N TYR A 146 0.11 -7.00 4.02
CA TYR A 146 0.33 -8.39 4.37
C TYR A 146 0.77 -8.52 5.85
N ASN A 147 0.75 -9.73 6.39
CA ASN A 147 1.27 -9.97 7.74
C ASN A 147 2.79 -9.83 7.73
N VAL A 148 3.30 -8.85 8.48
CA VAL A 148 4.74 -8.56 8.53
C VAL A 148 5.50 -9.62 9.32
N GLY A 149 6.72 -9.87 8.88
CA GLY A 149 7.56 -10.90 9.44
C GLY A 149 8.17 -10.56 10.80
N LYS A 150 8.74 -11.58 11.40
CA LYS A 150 9.67 -11.45 12.52
C LYS A 150 11.04 -11.14 11.97
N THR A 151 11.64 -10.04 12.41
CA THR A 151 13.01 -9.71 12.02
C THR A 151 14.00 -10.28 13.05
N SER A 152 15.22 -10.56 12.61
CA SER A 152 16.35 -10.83 13.51
C SER A 152 16.69 -9.61 14.39
N ASN A 153 16.28 -8.42 13.95
CA ASN A 153 16.29 -7.19 14.74
C ASN A 153 14.86 -6.96 15.23
N ALA A 154 14.58 -7.24 16.48
CA ALA A 154 13.29 -7.20 17.19
C ALA A 154 12.35 -5.99 16.92
N THR A 155 12.72 -5.09 16.02
CA THR A 155 12.10 -3.79 15.80
C THR A 155 10.66 -3.87 15.31
N TYR A 156 10.29 -4.89 14.53
CA TYR A 156 8.94 -5.01 13.95
C TYR A 156 8.10 -6.12 14.60
N SER A 157 8.74 -7.17 15.14
CA SER A 157 8.05 -8.32 15.73
C SER A 157 7.60 -8.12 17.18
N ASP A 158 8.19 -7.16 17.87
CA ASP A 158 7.93 -6.93 19.31
C ASP A 158 6.91 -5.82 19.57
N ILE A 159 6.23 -5.32 18.53
CA ILE A 159 5.11 -4.40 18.71
C ILE A 159 3.90 -5.19 19.24
N THR A 160 3.99 -5.59 20.49
CA THR A 160 2.89 -6.24 21.24
C THR A 160 1.85 -5.25 21.73
N THR A 161 2.03 -3.97 21.38
CA THR A 161 1.14 -2.89 21.83
C THR A 161 -0.18 -2.92 21.08
N GLN A 162 -1.26 -2.74 21.79
CA GLN A 162 -2.57 -2.42 21.22
C GLN A 162 -2.61 -0.93 20.86
N PRO A 163 -3.17 -0.54 19.69
CA PRO A 163 -3.80 -1.39 18.67
C PRO A 163 -2.81 -2.21 17.83
N THR A 164 -3.26 -3.37 17.35
CA THR A 164 -2.50 -4.28 16.48
C THR A 164 -2.47 -3.78 15.03
N LEU A 165 -1.60 -4.36 14.18
CA LEU A 165 -1.64 -4.09 12.73
C LEU A 165 -3.05 -4.34 12.15
N ASN A 166 -3.71 -5.43 12.56
CA ASN A 166 -5.05 -5.71 12.07
C ASN A 166 -6.08 -4.62 12.47
N ASP A 167 -5.94 -4.00 13.64
CA ASP A 167 -6.81 -2.89 14.06
C ASP A 167 -6.63 -1.67 13.13
N TYR A 168 -5.38 -1.36 12.74
CA TYR A 168 -5.09 -0.34 11.73
C TYR A 168 -5.74 -0.66 10.38
N LEU A 169 -5.61 -1.91 9.93
CA LEU A 169 -6.21 -2.36 8.68
C LEU A 169 -7.74 -2.38 8.74
N ASP A 170 -8.35 -2.71 9.90
CA ASP A 170 -9.82 -2.68 10.07
C ASP A 170 -10.38 -1.26 9.94
N VAL A 171 -9.65 -0.24 10.38
CA VAL A 171 -9.99 1.17 10.13
C VAL A 171 -9.99 1.46 8.64
N GLN A 172 -8.94 1.08 7.91
CA GLN A 172 -8.89 1.28 6.45
C GLN A 172 -10.05 0.55 5.75
N ARG A 173 -10.30 -0.72 6.12
CA ARG A 173 -11.41 -1.52 5.56
C ARG A 173 -12.76 -0.87 5.77
N LYS A 174 -13.02 -0.41 7.00
CA LYS A 174 -14.28 0.26 7.36
C LYS A 174 -14.48 1.51 6.50
N ILE A 175 -13.50 2.39 6.49
CA ILE A 175 -13.60 3.68 5.81
C ILE A 175 -13.64 3.50 4.28
N ALA A 176 -12.81 2.62 3.72
CA ALA A 176 -12.83 2.33 2.29
C ALA A 176 -14.20 1.81 1.81
N LYS A 177 -14.87 0.98 2.62
CA LYS A 177 -16.25 0.52 2.34
C LYS A 177 -17.25 1.66 2.38
N GLU A 178 -17.14 2.59 3.33
CA GLU A 178 -18.03 3.76 3.44
C GLU A 178 -17.93 4.64 2.18
N PHE A 179 -16.73 4.76 1.60
CA PHE A 179 -16.50 5.51 0.36
C PHE A 179 -16.73 4.69 -0.92
N GLY A 180 -17.04 3.40 -0.82
CA GLY A 180 -17.24 2.53 -1.98
C GLY A 180 -15.97 2.15 -2.72
N PHE A 181 -14.80 2.28 -2.10
CA PHE A 181 -13.52 1.93 -2.71
C PHE A 181 -13.29 0.42 -2.75
N HIS A 182 -12.56 -0.04 -3.74
CA HIS A 182 -12.15 -1.44 -3.86
C HIS A 182 -11.07 -1.78 -2.83
N ILE A 183 -11.15 -3.00 -2.27
CA ILE A 183 -10.18 -3.47 -1.27
C ILE A 183 -9.49 -4.72 -1.79
N ILE A 184 -8.16 -4.71 -1.79
CA ILE A 184 -7.29 -5.86 -1.99
C ILE A 184 -6.68 -6.20 -0.63
N ASP A 185 -7.21 -7.21 0.03
CA ASP A 185 -6.89 -7.52 1.42
C ASP A 185 -5.87 -8.64 1.54
N LEU A 186 -4.59 -8.29 1.47
CA LEU A 186 -3.49 -9.26 1.56
C LEU A 186 -3.47 -9.95 2.93
N TYR A 187 -3.78 -9.21 4.00
CA TYR A 187 -3.79 -9.74 5.36
C TYR A 187 -4.83 -10.85 5.54
N LYS A 188 -6.10 -10.57 5.21
CA LYS A 188 -7.19 -11.55 5.38
C LYS A 188 -7.12 -12.70 4.39
N GLN A 189 -6.44 -12.51 3.28
CA GLN A 189 -6.20 -13.59 2.31
C GLN A 189 -5.07 -14.54 2.74
N GLY A 190 -4.33 -14.21 3.80
CA GLY A 190 -3.12 -14.93 4.18
C GLY A 190 -2.03 -14.87 3.10
N PHE A 191 -2.07 -13.82 2.26
CA PHE A 191 -1.09 -13.66 1.19
C PHE A 191 0.21 -13.09 1.73
N MET A 192 1.33 -13.75 1.41
CA MET A 192 2.63 -13.40 1.99
C MET A 192 2.56 -13.35 3.52
N ASP A 193 1.98 -14.38 4.16
CA ASP A 193 2.01 -14.45 5.62
C ASP A 193 3.45 -14.69 6.10
N CYS A 194 4.09 -13.62 6.53
CA CYS A 194 5.46 -13.60 7.00
C CYS A 194 5.57 -13.77 8.53
N SER A 195 4.60 -14.44 9.15
CA SER A 195 4.60 -14.70 10.61
C SER A 195 5.70 -15.68 11.06
N THR A 196 6.26 -16.47 10.15
CA THR A 196 7.40 -17.35 10.41
C THR A 196 8.70 -16.75 9.86
N GLN A 197 9.84 -17.13 10.46
CA GLN A 197 11.15 -16.68 9.97
C GLN A 197 11.39 -17.13 8.53
N GLU A 198 11.04 -18.40 8.20
CA GLU A 198 11.23 -18.96 6.87
C GLU A 198 10.46 -18.20 5.80
N SER A 199 9.19 -17.88 6.02
CA SER A 199 8.41 -17.10 5.06
C SER A 199 8.87 -15.66 4.99
N SER A 200 9.29 -15.07 6.11
CA SER A 200 9.88 -13.73 6.15
C SER A 200 11.15 -13.66 5.31
N ASP A 201 12.09 -14.58 5.50
CA ASP A 201 13.36 -14.61 4.74
C ASP A 201 13.13 -14.87 3.24
N TYR A 202 12.08 -15.61 2.89
CA TYR A 202 11.74 -15.89 1.50
C TYR A 202 11.17 -14.70 0.75
N TYR A 203 10.34 -13.88 1.40
CA TYR A 203 9.62 -12.79 0.75
C TYR A 203 10.14 -11.38 1.10
N LEU A 204 10.81 -11.23 2.24
CA LEU A 204 11.19 -9.93 2.77
C LEU A 204 12.70 -9.79 2.90
N HIS A 205 13.18 -8.56 2.79
CA HIS A 205 14.59 -8.23 2.97
C HIS A 205 14.97 -8.07 4.45
N ASP A 206 14.08 -7.45 5.22
CA ASP A 206 14.33 -7.03 6.60
C ASP A 206 13.15 -7.31 7.55
N GLY A 207 12.23 -8.17 7.12
CA GLY A 207 11.01 -8.52 7.84
C GLY A 207 9.84 -7.54 7.59
N LEU A 208 10.05 -6.50 6.80
CA LEU A 208 9.04 -5.52 6.41
C LEU A 208 8.99 -5.32 4.89
N HIS A 209 10.12 -4.98 4.28
CA HIS A 209 10.21 -4.61 2.88
C HIS A 209 10.36 -5.85 1.98
N PRO A 210 9.59 -5.97 0.90
CA PRO A 210 9.70 -7.08 -0.03
C PRO A 210 11.10 -7.16 -0.66
N ASN A 211 11.70 -8.35 -0.69
CA ASN A 211 12.82 -8.67 -1.55
C ASN A 211 12.34 -8.92 -2.99
N ASP A 212 13.19 -9.41 -3.88
CA ASP A 212 12.81 -9.67 -5.28
C ASP A 212 11.65 -10.66 -5.39
N ASN A 213 11.65 -11.74 -4.60
CA ASN A 213 10.54 -12.71 -4.58
C ASN A 213 9.23 -12.06 -4.12
N GLY A 214 9.29 -11.26 -3.05
CA GLY A 214 8.12 -10.53 -2.54
C GLY A 214 7.56 -9.55 -3.56
N ASN A 215 8.43 -8.80 -4.25
CA ASN A 215 8.01 -7.87 -5.29
C ASN A 215 7.36 -8.58 -6.49
N ILE A 216 7.90 -9.72 -6.93
CA ILE A 216 7.33 -10.51 -8.02
C ILE A 216 5.91 -10.97 -7.64
N VAL A 217 5.76 -11.63 -6.48
CA VAL A 217 4.45 -12.20 -6.11
C VAL A 217 3.41 -11.13 -5.81
N LEU A 218 3.79 -9.97 -5.25
CA LEU A 218 2.90 -8.82 -5.10
C LEU A 218 2.44 -8.29 -6.46
N GLY A 219 3.37 -8.15 -7.40
CA GLY A 219 3.08 -7.69 -8.76
C GLY A 219 2.16 -8.62 -9.54
N GLU A 220 2.17 -9.93 -9.24
CA GLU A 220 1.25 -10.91 -9.81
C GLU A 220 -0.11 -10.91 -9.11
N HIS A 221 -0.12 -10.79 -7.79
CA HIS A 221 -1.32 -10.96 -6.98
C HIS A 221 -2.25 -9.74 -7.00
N ILE A 222 -1.70 -8.54 -6.85
CA ILE A 222 -2.49 -7.31 -6.79
C ILE A 222 -3.41 -7.17 -8.01
N PRO A 223 -2.94 -7.29 -9.27
CA PRO A 223 -3.81 -7.17 -10.42
C PRO A 223 -4.76 -8.35 -10.60
N SER A 224 -4.39 -9.56 -10.21
CA SER A 224 -5.18 -10.78 -10.46
C SER A 224 -6.49 -10.84 -9.66
N ARG A 225 -6.71 -9.95 -8.70
CA ARG A 225 -7.82 -10.06 -7.73
C ARG A 225 -8.96 -9.07 -7.92
N LYS A 226 -8.72 -7.92 -8.52
CA LYS A 226 -9.72 -6.84 -8.50
C LYS A 226 -9.78 -5.94 -9.73
N PHE A 227 -8.80 -5.97 -10.62
CA PHE A 227 -8.83 -5.13 -11.83
C PHE A 227 -9.80 -5.67 -12.91
N PHE A 228 -10.43 -6.82 -12.62
CA PHE A 228 -11.33 -7.50 -13.55
C PHE A 228 -12.67 -7.84 -12.90
#